data_52ba355c2b174da7c6155b8a8bc9f850
#
_entry.id   52ba355c2b174da7c6155b8a8bc9f850
#
_cell.length_a   1.000
_cell.length_b   1.000
_cell.length_c   1.000
_cell.angle_alpha   90.00
_cell.angle_beta   90.00
_cell.angle_gamma   90.00
#
_symmetry.space_group_name_H-M   'P 1'
#
loop_
_entity.id
_entity.type
_entity.pdbx_description
1 polymer ?
#
loop_
_entity_poly.entity_id
_entity_poly.type
_entity_poly.pdbx_seq_one_letter_code
_entity_poly.pdbx_strand_id
1 'polypeptide(L)'
;MQKSLKSPEYDRLIATLVAVRHASGIRQQALAKKLGRPQSFIVKYEGGEQRLDVVEFIAIVRALGADPVKVFREFAAEKPPSRGKSKAVTK
;
A
#
# COMPACT_ATOMS: atom_id res chain seq x y z
N MET A 1 -11.70 -19.03 -2.11
CA MET A 1 -11.57 -18.54 -2.08
C MET A 1 -11.18 -17.67 -1.72
N GLN A 2 -11.02 -17.20 -1.47
CA GLN A 2 -10.81 -16.33 -1.22
C GLN A 2 -10.16 -15.56 -1.65
N LYS A 3 -10.12 -15.22 -2.13
CA LYS A 3 -9.69 -14.44 -2.70
C LYS A 3 -10.09 -13.21 -2.50
N SER A 4 -10.82 -12.93 -1.77
CA SER A 4 -11.35 -11.63 -1.50
C SER A 4 -10.34 -10.63 -1.01
N LEU A 5 -9.22 -11.06 -0.56
CA LEU A 5 -8.18 -10.13 -0.13
C LEU A 5 -7.40 -9.56 -1.28
N LYS A 6 -7.56 -10.13 -2.45
CA LYS A 6 -6.74 -9.71 -3.56
C LYS A 6 -7.56 -9.14 -4.69
N SER A 7 -7.08 -8.08 -5.25
CA SER A 7 -7.60 -7.52 -6.47
C SER A 7 -6.42 -6.86 -7.15
N PRO A 8 -6.49 -6.64 -8.45
CA PRO A 8 -5.38 -5.96 -9.13
C PRO A 8 -5.09 -4.59 -8.54
N GLU A 9 -6.12 -3.87 -8.13
CA GLU A 9 -5.91 -2.56 -7.54
C GLU A 9 -5.27 -2.65 -6.16
N TYR A 10 -5.70 -3.62 -5.37
CA TYR A 10 -5.09 -3.78 -4.05
C TYR A 10 -3.65 -4.24 -4.18
N ASP A 11 -3.38 -5.15 -5.12
CA ASP A 11 -2.01 -5.59 -5.36
C ASP A 11 -1.12 -4.42 -5.76
N ARG A 12 -1.66 -3.51 -6.55
CA ARG A 12 -0.92 -2.31 -6.96
C ARG A 12 -0.64 -1.41 -5.77
N LEU A 13 -1.61 -1.29 -4.85
CA LEU A 13 -1.39 -0.52 -3.64
C LEU A 13 -0.23 -1.10 -2.83
N ILE A 14 -0.24 -2.41 -2.64
CA ILE A 14 0.83 -3.05 -1.88
C ILE A 14 2.17 -2.87 -2.58
N ALA A 15 2.20 -3.04 -3.90
CA ALA A 15 3.45 -2.83 -4.65
C ALA A 15 3.96 -1.39 -4.47
N THR A 16 3.04 -0.43 -4.42
CA THR A 16 3.42 0.95 -4.18
C THR A 16 4.08 1.12 -2.82
N LEU A 17 3.51 0.51 -1.79
CA LEU A 17 4.08 0.61 -0.45
C LEU A 17 5.44 -0.08 -0.36
N VAL A 18 5.58 -1.21 -1.03
CA VAL A 18 6.88 -1.89 -1.06
C VAL A 18 7.92 -1.02 -1.75
N ALA A 19 7.53 -0.38 -2.85
CA ALA A 19 8.43 0.51 -3.57
C ALA A 19 8.85 1.70 -2.71
N VAL A 20 7.92 2.27 -1.95
CA VAL A 20 8.23 3.37 -1.06
C VAL A 20 9.22 2.91 0.02
N ARG A 21 9.01 1.70 0.55
CA ARG A 21 9.91 1.18 1.55
C ARG A 21 11.33 0.99 0.97
N HIS A 22 11.43 0.41 -0.22
CA HIS A 22 12.73 0.22 -0.85
C HIS A 22 13.40 1.56 -1.15
N ALA A 23 12.64 2.52 -1.62
CA ALA A 23 13.20 3.83 -1.90
C ALA A 23 13.70 4.52 -0.63
N SER A 24 13.06 4.21 0.50
CA SER A 24 13.47 4.78 1.78
C SER A 24 14.69 4.08 2.37
N GLY A 25 15.07 2.94 1.82
CA GLY A 25 16.20 2.18 2.35
C GLY A 25 15.91 1.48 3.66
N ILE A 26 14.64 1.32 4.01
CA ILE A 26 14.25 0.74 5.29
C ILE A 26 13.84 -0.70 5.09
N ARG A 27 14.41 -1.60 5.88
CA ARG A 27 14.09 -3.01 5.80
C ARG A 27 12.82 -3.31 6.57
N GLN A 28 12.24 -4.46 6.27
CA GLN A 28 11.00 -4.88 6.94
C GLN A 28 11.13 -4.85 8.46
N GLN A 29 12.23 -5.35 8.97
CA GLN A 29 12.44 -5.40 10.41
C GLN A 29 12.45 -4.00 11.02
N ALA A 30 13.13 -3.08 10.37
CA ALA A 30 13.22 -1.71 10.87
C ALA A 30 11.86 -1.02 10.79
N LEU A 31 11.11 -1.26 9.74
CA LEU A 31 9.78 -0.68 9.64
C LEU A 31 8.87 -1.20 10.75
N ALA A 32 8.94 -2.51 11.01
CA ALA A 32 8.14 -3.10 12.07
C ALA A 32 8.45 -2.43 13.40
N LYS A 33 9.73 -2.22 13.66
CA LYS A 33 10.14 -1.58 14.89
C LYS A 33 9.59 -0.17 15.00
N LYS A 34 9.65 0.59 13.92
CA LYS A 34 9.10 1.95 13.93
C LYS A 34 7.61 1.96 14.20
N LEU A 35 6.92 0.94 13.74
CA LEU A 35 5.48 0.85 13.93
C LEU A 35 5.07 0.22 15.25
N GLY A 36 6.02 -0.36 15.97
CA GLY A 36 5.71 -1.07 17.19
C GLY A 36 4.93 -2.34 16.93
N ARG A 37 5.18 -2.97 15.78
CA ARG A 37 4.48 -4.19 15.37
C ARG A 37 5.50 -5.28 15.10
N PRO A 38 5.08 -6.54 15.18
CA PRO A 38 6.01 -7.62 14.83
C PRO A 38 6.35 -7.60 13.35
N GLN A 39 7.52 -8.10 13.02
CA GLN A 39 7.93 -8.15 11.61
C GLN A 39 6.93 -8.95 10.77
N SER A 40 6.30 -9.95 11.38
CA SER A 40 5.32 -10.75 10.66
C SER A 40 4.17 -9.90 10.11
N PHE A 41 3.83 -8.80 10.78
CA PHE A 41 2.82 -7.90 10.26
C PHE A 41 3.25 -7.35 8.89
N ILE A 42 4.51 -6.93 8.79
CA ILE A 42 5.01 -6.38 7.53
C ILE A 42 5.04 -7.47 6.45
N VAL A 43 5.53 -8.63 6.81
CA VAL A 43 5.62 -9.75 5.87
C VAL A 43 4.24 -10.09 5.32
N LYS A 44 3.25 -10.12 6.20
CA LYS A 44 1.90 -10.51 5.77
C LYS A 44 1.24 -9.48 4.89
N TYR A 45 1.36 -8.19 5.24
CA TYR A 45 0.70 -7.23 4.37
C TYR A 45 1.44 -7.09 3.05
N GLU A 46 2.76 -7.15 3.05
CA GLU A 46 3.51 -7.05 1.79
C GLU A 46 3.27 -8.27 0.91
N GLY A 47 3.00 -9.40 1.52
CA GLY A 47 2.69 -10.61 0.78
C GLY A 47 1.24 -10.70 0.34
N GLY A 48 0.42 -9.74 0.71
CA GLY A 48 -0.98 -9.75 0.32
C GLY A 48 -1.86 -10.62 1.18
N GLU A 49 -1.34 -11.10 2.30
CA GLU A 49 -2.11 -11.99 3.18
C GLU A 49 -2.96 -11.26 4.19
N GLN A 50 -2.69 -9.99 4.39
CA GLN A 50 -3.43 -9.22 5.38
C GLN A 50 -3.71 -7.84 4.80
N ARG A 51 -4.98 -7.45 4.80
CA ARG A 51 -5.35 -6.14 4.29
C ARG A 51 -5.01 -5.07 5.30
N LEU A 52 -4.76 -3.89 4.77
CA LEU A 52 -4.47 -2.72 5.58
C LEU A 52 -5.70 -1.81 5.60
N ASP A 53 -5.92 -1.17 6.73
CA ASP A 53 -6.89 -0.10 6.75
C ASP A 53 -6.19 1.24 6.51
N VAL A 54 -6.98 2.30 6.43
CA VAL A 54 -6.44 3.62 6.12
C VAL A 54 -5.48 4.11 7.20
N VAL A 55 -5.80 3.82 8.45
CA VAL A 55 -4.95 4.26 9.55
C VAL A 55 -3.59 3.58 9.48
N GLU A 56 -3.60 2.28 9.17
CA GLU A 56 -2.35 1.54 9.01
C GLU A 56 -1.56 2.06 7.82
N PHE A 57 -2.24 2.35 6.72
CA PHE A 57 -1.59 2.90 5.55
C PHE A 57 -0.84 4.20 5.91
N ILE A 58 -1.53 5.10 6.60
CA ILE A 58 -0.93 6.38 6.98
C ILE A 58 0.29 6.16 7.88
N ALA A 59 0.14 5.26 8.86
CA ALA A 59 1.24 5.02 9.79
C ALA A 59 2.46 4.44 9.07
N ILE A 60 2.23 3.53 8.15
CA ILE A 60 3.32 2.91 7.40
C ILE A 60 4.06 3.97 6.58
N VAL A 61 3.32 4.77 5.83
CA VAL A 61 3.96 5.75 4.96
C VAL A 61 4.74 6.79 5.77
N ARG A 62 4.18 7.22 6.90
CA ARG A 62 4.89 8.16 7.76
C ARG A 62 6.14 7.55 8.36
N ALA A 63 6.07 6.28 8.76
CA ALA A 63 7.24 5.60 9.29
C ALA A 63 8.35 5.49 8.24
N LEU A 64 7.97 5.45 6.98
CA LEU A 64 8.93 5.41 5.88
C LEU A 64 9.47 6.79 5.52
N GLY A 65 8.99 7.83 6.18
CA GLY A 65 9.45 9.18 5.92
C GLY A 65 8.81 9.84 4.72
N ALA A 66 7.72 9.28 4.23
CA ALA A 66 7.03 9.82 3.07
C ALA A 66 5.74 10.49 3.50
N ASP A 67 5.13 11.20 2.56
CA ASP A 67 3.89 11.91 2.80
C ASP A 67 2.71 11.05 2.36
N PRO A 68 1.88 10.60 3.30
CA PRO A 68 0.78 9.71 2.93
C PRO A 68 -0.22 10.35 1.97
N VAL A 69 -0.42 11.65 2.06
CA VAL A 69 -1.33 12.31 1.13
C VAL A 69 -0.77 12.25 -0.29
N LYS A 70 0.52 12.49 -0.42
CA LYS A 70 1.14 12.45 -1.73
C LYS A 70 1.12 11.04 -2.32
N VAL A 71 1.47 10.06 -1.50
CA VAL A 71 1.47 8.66 -1.96
C VAL A 71 0.07 8.24 -2.36
N PHE A 72 -0.91 8.58 -1.54
CA PHE A 72 -2.29 8.24 -1.84
C PHE A 72 -2.75 8.90 -3.13
N ARG A 73 -2.42 10.18 -3.29
CA ARG A 73 -2.82 10.90 -4.49
C ARG A 73 -2.24 10.28 -5.74
N GLU A 74 -0.96 9.91 -5.69
CA GLU A 74 -0.33 9.29 -6.84
C GLU A 74 -0.95 7.95 -7.15
N PHE A 75 -1.24 7.16 -6.12
CA PHE A 75 -1.89 5.88 -6.32
C PHE A 75 -3.29 6.06 -6.89
N ALA A 76 -4.06 6.98 -6.32
CA ALA A 76 -5.44 7.16 -6.73
C ALA A 76 -5.55 7.76 -8.12
N ALA A 77 -4.53 8.48 -8.57
CA ALA A 77 -4.57 9.11 -9.87
C ALA A 77 -4.31 8.14 -11.01
N GLU A 78 -3.72 6.98 -10.70
CA GLU A 78 -3.46 6.00 -11.74
C GLU A 78 -4.76 5.33 -12.16
N LYS A 79 -4.89 5.11 -13.44
CA LYS A 79 -6.09 4.47 -13.91
C LYS A 79 -6.06 2.98 -13.64
N PRO A 80 -7.20 2.44 -13.26
CA PRO A 80 -7.27 0.99 -13.12
C PRO A 80 -7.00 0.35 -14.47
N PRO A 81 -6.32 -0.77 -14.46
CA PRO A 81 -5.93 -1.37 -15.73
C PRO A 81 -7.09 -1.81 -16.58
N SER A 82 -8.21 -2.04 -16.02
CA SER A 82 -9.20 -2.61 -16.81
C SER A 82 -10.34 -1.80 -17.10
N ARG A 83 -10.58 -0.74 -16.83
CA ARG A 83 -11.71 -0.22 -16.98
C ARG A 83 -11.81 0.71 -17.78
N GLY A 84 -11.32 0.88 -18.13
CA GLY A 84 -11.40 1.71 -19.02
C GLY A 84 -12.43 2.59 -19.22
N LYS A 85 -13.20 2.78 -19.44
CA LYS A 85 -13.99 3.52 -19.69
C LYS A 85 -14.48 4.28 -18.94
N SER A 86 -14.47 4.49 -18.50
CA SER A 86 -14.96 5.16 -17.71
C SER A 86 -15.02 6.45 -17.83
N LYS A 87 -15.12 6.81 -18.33
CA LYS A 87 -15.20 7.87 -18.39
C LYS A 87 -16.04 8.43 -17.89
N ALA A 88 -16.44 8.33 -17.79
CA ALA A 88 -17.20 8.79 -17.41
C ALA A 88 -17.42 9.46 -16.45
N VAL A 89 -17.49 9.56 -16.14
CA VAL A 89 -17.69 10.12 -15.26
C VAL A 89 -17.31 11.16 -14.98
N THR A 90 -17.31 11.51 -15.27
CA THR A 90 -17.00 12.37 -15.09
C THR A 90 -17.07 13.09 -14.83
N LYS A 91 -17.46 13.36 -14.71
CA LYS A 91 -17.58 14.08 -14.52
C LYS A 91 -17.42 14.49 -14.38
#